data_08cf38fd20547b5731ad92fc5d1c0390
#
_entry.id   08cf38fd20547b5731ad92fc5d1c0390
#
_cell.length_a   1.000
_cell.length_b   1.000
_cell.length_c   1.000
_cell.angle_alpha   90.00
_cell.angle_beta   90.00
_cell.angle_gamma   90.00
#
_symmetry.space_group_name_H-M   'P 1'
#
loop_
_entity.id
_entity.type
_entity.pdbx_description
1 polymer ?
#
loop_
_entity_poly.entity_id
_entity_poly.type
_entity_poly.pdbx_seq_one_letter_code
_entity_poly.pdbx_strand_id
1 'polypeptide(L)'
;ILTNYDIICDCSDNFTTRYLLNDFCLKNKKILISAAISKFEAHIFNFNFTKKIPCYRCFMPEIPDVENKCDTEGILPTVAGIAGTLQANEVVKSILNKKNELVGKMIVFNTLNLNFRKIKLTKNSNCTMYCQKRW
;
A
#
# COMPACT_ATOMS: atom_id res chain seq x y z
N ILE A 1 16.54 6.91 10.12
CA ILE A 1 15.30 7.20 10.92
C ILE A 1 14.34 6.00 10.84
N LEU A 2 13.94 5.53 9.66
CA LEU A 2 12.96 4.45 9.48
C LEU A 2 13.39 3.10 10.08
N THR A 3 14.67 2.87 10.31
CA THR A 3 15.18 1.62 10.90
C THR A 3 14.64 1.33 12.29
N ASN A 4 14.32 2.39 13.05
CA ASN A 4 13.86 2.30 14.43
C ASN A 4 12.35 2.01 14.57
N TYR A 5 11.62 1.91 13.46
CA TYR A 5 10.17 1.68 13.46
C TYR A 5 9.84 0.34 12.84
N ASP A 6 8.89 -0.38 13.40
CA ASP A 6 8.42 -1.68 12.90
C ASP A 6 7.30 -1.56 11.87
N ILE A 7 6.52 -0.49 11.96
CA ILE A 7 5.39 -0.19 11.09
C ILE A 7 5.61 1.18 10.46
N ILE A 8 5.57 1.22 9.14
CA ILE A 8 5.68 2.45 8.35
C ILE A 8 4.35 2.68 7.65
N CYS A 9 3.81 3.90 7.75
CA CYS A 9 2.67 4.36 6.99
C CYS A 9 3.14 5.17 5.80
N ASP A 10 2.64 4.84 4.61
CA ASP A 10 2.83 5.59 3.40
C ASP A 10 1.55 6.36 3.06
N CYS A 11 1.62 7.67 3.15
CA CYS A 11 0.58 8.62 2.77
C CYS A 11 1.07 9.56 1.66
N SER A 12 2.12 9.14 0.93
CA SER A 12 2.70 9.97 -0.14
C SER A 12 1.79 10.01 -1.37
N ASP A 13 1.91 11.09 -2.10
CA ASP A 13 1.18 11.36 -3.35
C ASP A 13 1.98 11.03 -4.62
N ASN A 14 3.19 10.48 -4.45
CA ASN A 14 4.09 10.22 -5.57
C ASN A 14 4.62 8.78 -5.57
N PHE A 15 4.86 8.27 -6.76
CA PHE A 15 5.34 6.90 -6.95
C PHE A 15 6.77 6.71 -6.46
N THR A 16 7.64 7.70 -6.60
CA THR A 16 9.06 7.60 -6.19
C THR A 16 9.18 7.26 -4.70
N THR A 17 8.49 8.00 -3.85
CA THR A 17 8.46 7.75 -2.40
C THR A 17 7.85 6.39 -2.09
N ARG A 18 6.76 6.03 -2.76
CA ARG A 18 6.06 4.75 -2.55
C ARG A 18 6.94 3.55 -2.87
N TYR A 19 7.67 3.59 -3.98
CA TYR A 19 8.63 2.55 -4.33
C TYR A 19 9.81 2.49 -3.36
N LEU A 20 10.33 3.65 -2.94
CA LEU A 20 11.40 3.73 -1.95
C LEU A 20 11.00 3.07 -0.62
N LEU A 21 9.81 3.38 -0.12
CA LEU A 21 9.29 2.80 1.13
C LEU A 21 9.04 1.30 0.99
N ASN A 22 8.47 0.86 -0.14
CA ASN A 22 8.30 -0.56 -0.42
C ASN A 22 9.62 -1.32 -0.36
N ASP A 23 10.63 -0.82 -1.07
CA ASP A 23 11.93 -1.47 -1.19
C ASP A 23 12.66 -1.51 0.17
N PHE A 24 12.59 -0.40 0.91
CA PHE A 24 13.15 -0.32 2.26
C PHE A 24 12.46 -1.31 3.22
N CYS A 25 11.12 -1.32 3.26
CA CYS A 25 10.37 -2.19 4.17
C CYS A 25 10.54 -3.65 3.82
N LEU A 26 10.56 -4.00 2.53
CA LEU A 26 10.81 -5.36 2.07
C LEU A 26 12.20 -5.84 2.48
N LYS A 27 13.24 -5.02 2.27
CA LYS A 27 14.63 -5.35 2.64
C LYS A 27 14.79 -5.56 4.13
N ASN A 28 14.13 -4.73 4.94
CA ASN A 28 14.26 -4.73 6.40
C ASN A 28 13.16 -5.53 7.11
N LYS A 29 12.32 -6.29 6.38
CA LYS A 29 11.22 -7.12 6.92
C LYS A 29 10.26 -6.33 7.83
N LYS A 30 9.92 -5.10 7.43
CA LYS A 30 9.00 -4.24 8.18
C LYS A 30 7.57 -4.34 7.65
N ILE A 31 6.64 -3.79 8.40
CA ILE A 31 5.25 -3.67 7.95
C ILE A 31 5.10 -2.31 7.26
N LEU A 32 4.62 -2.34 6.01
CA LEU A 32 4.26 -1.14 5.26
C LEU A 32 2.75 -1.12 5.05
N ILE A 33 2.10 -0.09 5.55
CA ILE A 33 0.68 0.17 5.31
C ILE A 33 0.59 1.39 4.42
N SER A 34 0.20 1.19 3.15
CA SER A 34 0.20 2.22 2.13
C SER A 34 -1.23 2.55 1.72
N ALA A 35 -1.53 3.83 1.58
CA ALA A 35 -2.77 4.33 1.00
C ALA A 35 -2.47 5.19 -0.23
N ALA A 36 -3.26 4.99 -1.28
CA ALA A 36 -3.23 5.79 -2.49
C ALA A 36 -4.65 6.26 -2.80
N ILE A 37 -4.80 7.52 -3.16
CA ILE A 37 -6.11 8.10 -3.49
C ILE A 37 -6.06 8.74 -4.86
N SER A 38 -7.19 8.68 -5.57
CA SER A 38 -7.38 9.31 -6.87
C SER A 38 -8.85 9.68 -7.02
N LYS A 39 -9.14 10.95 -7.32
CA LYS A 39 -10.53 11.46 -7.50
C LYS A 39 -11.49 11.00 -6.40
N PHE A 40 -12.20 9.90 -6.63
CA PHE A 40 -13.25 9.31 -5.77
C PHE A 40 -12.88 7.92 -5.26
N GLU A 41 -11.68 7.44 -5.57
CA GLU A 41 -11.25 6.07 -5.28
C GLU A 41 -10.02 6.05 -4.38
N ALA A 42 -9.92 5.04 -3.52
CA ALA A 42 -8.73 4.79 -2.74
C ALA A 42 -8.35 3.31 -2.76
N HIS A 43 -7.04 3.10 -2.72
CA HIS A 43 -6.39 1.80 -2.59
C HIS A 43 -5.65 1.75 -1.26
N ILE A 44 -5.89 0.72 -0.46
CA ILE A 44 -5.20 0.51 0.81
C ILE A 44 -4.54 -0.86 0.79
N PHE A 45 -3.26 -0.87 1.13
CA PHE A 45 -2.42 -2.06 1.14
C PHE A 45 -1.89 -2.33 2.55
N ASN A 46 -1.77 -3.61 2.90
CA ASN A 46 -0.99 -4.04 4.06
C ASN A 46 0.09 -5.02 3.60
N PHE A 47 1.30 -4.52 3.50
CA PHE A 47 2.50 -5.27 3.19
C PHE A 47 3.23 -5.65 4.48
N ASN A 48 2.83 -6.74 5.10
CA ASN A 48 3.57 -7.28 6.24
C ASN A 48 4.72 -8.15 5.73
N PHE A 49 5.88 -7.54 5.53
CA PHE A 49 7.07 -8.21 5.00
C PHE A 49 7.82 -9.11 6.00
N THR A 50 7.30 -9.28 7.21
CA THR A 50 7.70 -10.40 8.08
C THR A 50 7.17 -11.72 7.52
N LYS A 51 6.17 -11.65 6.63
CA LYS A 51 5.54 -12.78 5.94
C LYS A 51 5.93 -12.80 4.46
N LYS A 52 5.72 -13.95 3.86
CA LYS A 52 6.00 -14.19 2.44
C LYS A 52 4.83 -13.73 1.55
N ILE A 53 4.79 -12.46 1.23
CA ILE A 53 3.72 -11.83 0.45
C ILE A 53 4.28 -11.11 -0.79
N PRO A 54 3.44 -10.83 -1.80
CA PRO A 54 3.82 -9.93 -2.90
C PRO A 54 4.16 -8.54 -2.37
N CYS A 55 5.06 -7.84 -3.05
CA CYS A 55 5.39 -6.44 -2.76
C CYS A 55 4.66 -5.49 -3.72
N TYR A 56 4.81 -4.19 -3.51
CA TYR A 56 4.19 -3.17 -4.36
C TYR A 56 4.64 -3.31 -5.84
N ARG A 57 5.92 -3.66 -6.09
CA ARG A 57 6.42 -3.91 -7.45
C ARG A 57 5.84 -5.18 -8.10
N CYS A 58 5.27 -6.10 -7.36
CA CYS A 58 4.50 -7.20 -7.94
C CYS A 58 3.16 -6.72 -8.50
N PHE A 59 2.54 -5.74 -7.82
CA PHE A 59 1.30 -5.12 -8.25
C PHE A 59 1.52 -4.13 -9.40
N MET A 60 2.55 -3.29 -9.27
CA MET A 60 2.90 -2.26 -10.24
C MET A 60 4.41 -2.34 -10.53
N PRO A 61 4.82 -3.10 -11.57
CA PRO A 61 6.24 -3.36 -11.85
C PRO A 61 7.04 -2.12 -12.26
N GLU A 62 6.40 -1.23 -13.00
CA GLU A 62 7.01 -0.03 -13.55
C GLU A 62 6.33 1.23 -12.98
N ILE A 63 7.10 2.28 -12.81
CA ILE A 63 6.54 3.59 -12.46
C ILE A 63 5.74 4.05 -13.67
N PRO A 64 4.42 4.31 -13.52
CA PRO A 64 3.64 4.84 -14.63
C PRO A 64 4.23 6.17 -15.10
N ASP A 65 4.33 6.35 -16.40
CA ASP A 65 4.71 7.62 -17.02
C ASP A 65 3.51 8.58 -16.96
N VAL A 66 3.12 8.91 -15.76
CA VAL A 66 2.00 9.82 -15.48
C VAL A 66 2.58 11.05 -14.83
N GLU A 67 2.66 12.12 -15.59
CA GLU A 67 2.76 13.45 -15.00
C GLU A 67 1.71 13.57 -13.89
N ASN A 68 2.05 14.22 -12.78
CA ASN A 68 1.27 14.32 -11.55
C ASN A 68 -0.21 14.69 -11.81
N LYS A 69 -1.02 13.72 -12.17
CA LYS A 69 -2.47 13.93 -12.44
C LYS A 69 -3.24 14.33 -11.18
N CYS A 70 -2.69 14.09 -10.00
CA CYS A 70 -3.30 14.53 -8.74
C CYS A 70 -3.43 16.05 -8.67
N ASP A 71 -2.47 16.79 -9.24
CA ASP A 71 -2.48 18.27 -9.24
C ASP A 71 -3.52 18.85 -10.22
N THR A 72 -3.90 18.10 -11.26
CA THR A 72 -4.82 18.57 -12.31
C THR A 72 -6.24 18.10 -12.15
N GLU A 73 -6.48 16.95 -11.52
CA GLU A 73 -7.82 16.32 -11.49
C GLU A 73 -8.56 16.51 -10.17
N GLY A 74 -7.89 16.98 -9.12
CA GLY A 74 -8.47 17.14 -7.78
C GLY A 74 -8.81 15.81 -7.09
N ILE A 75 -8.99 15.87 -5.78
CA ILE A 75 -9.36 14.72 -4.94
C ILE A 75 -10.52 15.16 -4.03
N LEU A 76 -11.55 14.33 -3.92
CA LEU A 76 -12.61 14.55 -2.95
C LEU A 76 -12.03 14.38 -1.53
N PRO A 77 -12.04 15.40 -0.65
CA PRO A 77 -11.37 15.32 0.68
C PRO A 77 -11.89 14.19 1.56
N THR A 78 -13.17 13.82 1.42
CA THR A 78 -13.75 12.70 2.19
C THR A 78 -13.13 11.35 1.86
N VAL A 79 -12.63 11.15 0.63
CA VAL A 79 -11.88 9.94 0.25
C VAL A 79 -10.62 9.82 1.08
N ALA A 80 -9.88 10.94 1.24
CA ALA A 80 -8.67 10.96 2.06
C ALA A 80 -8.98 10.64 3.53
N GLY A 81 -10.06 11.19 4.08
CA GLY A 81 -10.50 10.90 5.45
C GLY A 81 -10.81 9.42 5.68
N ILE A 82 -11.59 8.81 4.77
CA ILE A 82 -11.91 7.38 4.86
C ILE A 82 -10.65 6.51 4.69
N ALA A 83 -9.81 6.83 3.70
CA ALA A 83 -8.57 6.11 3.46
C ALA A 83 -7.64 6.14 4.68
N GLY A 84 -7.42 7.33 5.26
CA GLY A 84 -6.59 7.50 6.45
C GLY A 84 -7.12 6.75 7.67
N THR A 85 -8.44 6.75 7.88
CA THR A 85 -9.07 5.99 8.97
C THR A 85 -8.87 4.49 8.80
N LEU A 86 -9.07 3.96 7.59
CA LEU A 86 -8.84 2.55 7.30
C LEU A 86 -7.36 2.17 7.42
N GLN A 87 -6.46 3.04 6.99
CA GLN A 87 -5.02 2.86 7.15
C GLN A 87 -4.62 2.80 8.63
N ALA A 88 -5.12 3.73 9.45
CA ALA A 88 -4.89 3.73 10.90
C ALA A 88 -5.42 2.46 11.57
N ASN A 89 -6.59 1.96 11.15
CA ASN A 89 -7.14 0.71 11.64
C ASN A 89 -6.22 -0.50 11.33
N GLU A 90 -5.58 -0.53 10.16
CA GLU A 90 -4.59 -1.55 9.82
C GLU A 90 -3.35 -1.48 10.73
N VAL A 91 -2.90 -0.28 11.10
CA VAL A 91 -1.81 -0.08 12.09
C VAL A 91 -2.20 -0.67 13.44
N VAL A 92 -3.37 -0.29 13.97
CA VAL A 92 -3.87 -0.79 15.27
C VAL A 92 -3.96 -2.31 15.28
N LYS A 93 -4.53 -2.92 14.23
CA LYS A 93 -4.59 -4.39 14.11
C LYS A 93 -3.22 -5.04 14.09
N SER A 94 -2.24 -4.40 13.45
CA SER A 94 -0.87 -4.90 13.39
C SER A 94 -0.17 -4.83 14.75
N ILE A 95 -0.37 -3.73 15.50
CA ILE A 95 0.17 -3.57 16.86
C ILE A 95 -0.46 -4.59 17.82
N LEU A 96 -1.75 -4.79 17.72
CA LEU A 96 -2.50 -5.72 18.58
C LEU A 96 -2.33 -7.19 18.17
N ASN A 97 -1.51 -7.50 17.17
CA ASN A 97 -1.34 -8.85 16.61
C ASN A 97 -2.67 -9.55 16.27
N LYS A 98 -3.70 -8.78 15.89
CA LYS A 98 -4.98 -9.33 15.49
C LYS A 98 -4.90 -9.96 14.10
N LYS A 99 -5.75 -10.97 13.85
CA LYS A 99 -5.90 -11.54 12.52
C LYS A 99 -6.17 -10.43 11.51
N ASN A 100 -5.25 -10.23 10.58
CA ASN A 100 -5.34 -9.17 9.59
C ASN A 100 -5.61 -9.75 8.21
N GLU A 101 -6.85 -9.61 7.76
CA GLU A 101 -7.35 -10.13 6.49
C GLU A 101 -6.80 -9.38 5.27
N LEU A 102 -6.16 -8.21 5.49
CA LEU A 102 -5.63 -7.39 4.39
C LEU A 102 -4.18 -7.74 4.05
N VAL A 103 -3.47 -8.49 4.87
CA VAL A 103 -2.08 -8.86 4.60
C VAL A 103 -1.95 -9.60 3.26
N GLY A 104 -1.14 -9.05 2.35
CA GLY A 104 -0.98 -9.56 0.99
C GLY A 104 -2.17 -9.32 0.06
N LYS A 105 -3.06 -8.42 0.44
CA LYS A 105 -4.22 -7.98 -0.34
C LYS A 105 -4.27 -6.46 -0.41
N MET A 106 -5.17 -5.93 -1.21
CA MET A 106 -5.56 -4.53 -1.17
C MET A 106 -7.07 -4.37 -1.03
N ILE A 107 -7.49 -3.29 -0.39
CA ILE A 107 -8.86 -2.79 -0.49
C ILE A 107 -8.87 -1.72 -1.56
N VAL A 108 -9.85 -1.81 -2.44
CA VAL A 108 -10.25 -0.73 -3.35
C VAL A 108 -11.63 -0.27 -2.93
N PHE A 109 -11.80 1.01 -2.66
CA PHE A 109 -13.14 1.54 -2.46
C PHE A 109 -13.37 2.79 -3.30
N ASN A 110 -14.59 2.94 -3.75
CA ASN A 110 -15.04 4.06 -4.55
C ASN A 110 -16.19 4.75 -3.81
N THR A 111 -16.06 6.06 -3.54
CA THR A 111 -17.01 6.82 -2.74
C THR A 111 -18.26 7.23 -3.51
N LEU A 112 -18.25 7.24 -4.85
CA LEU A 112 -19.44 7.57 -5.63
C LEU A 112 -20.49 6.47 -5.59
N ASN A 113 -20.04 5.21 -5.68
CA ASN A 113 -20.95 4.05 -5.72
C ASN A 113 -20.90 3.21 -4.44
N LEU A 114 -20.14 3.66 -3.42
CA LEU A 114 -19.95 3.01 -2.13
C LEU A 114 -19.50 1.54 -2.25
N ASN A 115 -18.73 1.23 -3.28
CA ASN A 115 -18.28 -0.13 -3.56
C ASN A 115 -16.93 -0.40 -2.88
N PHE A 116 -16.87 -1.48 -2.08
CA PHE A 116 -15.67 -1.97 -1.43
C PHE A 116 -15.28 -3.33 -2.00
N ARG A 117 -14.08 -3.44 -2.55
CA ARG A 117 -13.54 -4.69 -3.07
C ARG A 117 -12.23 -5.04 -2.38
N LYS A 118 -12.10 -6.30 -1.97
CA LYS A 118 -10.85 -6.85 -1.47
C LYS A 118 -10.21 -7.69 -2.57
N ILE A 119 -9.01 -7.34 -2.99
CA ILE A 119 -8.29 -7.95 -4.10
C ILE A 119 -7.03 -8.62 -3.55
N LYS A 120 -6.84 -9.90 -3.87
CA LYS A 120 -5.60 -10.62 -3.52
C LYS A 120 -4.49 -10.18 -4.46
N LEU A 121 -3.35 -9.82 -3.90
CA LEU A 121 -2.15 -9.54 -4.68
C LEU A 121 -1.49 -10.85 -5.11
N THR A 122 -1.02 -10.90 -6.34
CA THR A 122 -0.27 -12.03 -6.89
C THR A 122 1.19 -11.64 -7.08
N LYS A 123 2.08 -12.63 -6.95
CA LYS A 123 3.50 -12.40 -7.25
C LYS A 123 3.68 -12.25 -8.75
N ASN A 124 4.50 -11.27 -9.11
CA ASN A 124 4.95 -11.12 -10.49
C ASN A 124 6.28 -11.87 -10.67
N SER A 125 6.33 -12.79 -11.65
CA SER A 125 7.55 -13.55 -11.98
C SER A 125 8.72 -12.64 -12.36
N ASN A 126 8.43 -11.49 -12.95
CA ASN A 126 9.41 -10.49 -13.40
C ASN A 126 9.73 -9.42 -12.35
N CYS A 127 9.26 -9.58 -11.10
CA CYS A 127 9.56 -8.63 -10.04
C CYS A 127 11.07 -8.56 -9.80
N THR A 128 11.65 -7.37 -9.93
CA THR A 128 13.08 -7.12 -9.75
C THR A 128 13.54 -7.17 -8.30
N MET A 129 12.59 -7.15 -7.36
CA MET A 129 12.89 -7.18 -5.94
C MET A 129 13.03 -8.59 -5.40
N TYR A 130 13.76 -8.71 -4.28
CA TYR A 130 14.03 -9.97 -3.58
C TYR A 130 12.78 -10.68 -3.01
N CYS A 131 11.57 -10.21 -3.28
CA CYS A 131 10.37 -10.91 -2.87
C CYS A 131 10.25 -12.33 -3.47
N GLN A 132 11.00 -12.61 -4.55
CA GLN A 132 11.11 -13.93 -5.16
C GLN A 132 12.26 -14.78 -4.61
N LYS A 133 13.40 -14.16 -4.29
CA LYS A 133 14.64 -14.88 -3.90
C LYS A 133 14.67 -15.32 -2.44
N ARG A 134 13.72 -14.95 -1.62
CA ARG A 134 13.65 -15.27 -0.19
C ARG A 134 12.76 -16.48 0.13
N TRP A 135 12.58 -17.38 -0.84
CA TRP A 135 11.70 -18.53 -0.70
C TRP A 135 12.45 -19.85 -0.76
#